data_0a6f8576b11bfc6da09ed6de5d5f23e8
#
_entry.id   0a6f8576b11bfc6da09ed6de5d5f23e8
#
_cell.length_a   1.000
_cell.length_b   1.000
_cell.length_c   1.000
_cell.angle_alpha   90.00
_cell.angle_beta   90.00
_cell.angle_gamma   90.00
#
_symmetry.space_group_name_H-M   'P 1'
#
loop_
_entity.id
_entity.type
_entity.pdbx_description
1 polymer ?
#
loop_
_entity_poly.entity_id
_entity_poly.type
_entity_poly.pdbx_seq_one_letter_code
_entity_poly.pdbx_strand_id
1 'polypeptide(L)'
;MSNNWLFRNTADEKGRVIVMTPRNSEFKFMSAGRIILDHQMPKVTAQNEGSETTLLCLHGKGSVSIGGSSYELSRFDGMYIPKGMNFEVVTDQFVDIIEASCPTEKVHPVHYVNFEKDVKENADLTLHVGAEPYYRDIHKIIAENVEGSRLLMGVTMSKPGNWTSWPPHEHAATREELYLFFDIPKPGFGTQFIYSNLGSPEFCMPVNENDAVTIVKGYHPNVASPGYPINFCWALCSLEDDTWRTLGGVNVQPGFEAMPTGLR
;
A
#
# COMPACT_ATOMS: atom_id res chain seq x y z
N MET A 1 10.45 -22.86 7.77
CA MET A 1 10.62 -21.40 7.96
C MET A 1 9.24 -20.88 8.36
N SER A 2 9.13 -20.14 9.45
CA SER A 2 7.84 -19.56 9.85
C SER A 2 7.46 -18.49 8.84
N ASN A 3 6.32 -18.65 8.18
CA ASN A 3 5.77 -17.66 7.25
C ASN A 3 5.54 -16.36 8.04
N ASN A 4 6.26 -15.31 7.73
CA ASN A 4 6.10 -14.04 8.40
C ASN A 4 5.07 -13.21 7.61
N TRP A 5 3.82 -13.32 8.00
CA TRP A 5 2.71 -12.55 7.42
C TRP A 5 2.57 -11.16 8.02
N LEU A 6 2.95 -11.00 9.29
CA LEU A 6 2.68 -9.80 10.09
C LEU A 6 3.98 -9.17 10.58
N PHE A 7 4.13 -7.90 10.26
CA PHE A 7 5.21 -7.03 10.71
C PHE A 7 4.63 -5.96 11.62
N ARG A 8 5.04 -5.95 12.88
CA ARG A 8 4.56 -5.02 13.89
C ARG A 8 5.37 -3.73 13.90
N ASN A 9 4.70 -2.62 14.24
CA ASN A 9 5.37 -1.37 14.58
C ASN A 9 6.36 -0.91 13.49
N THR A 10 5.96 -0.91 12.25
CA THR A 10 6.84 -0.56 11.11
C THR A 10 7.38 0.87 11.15
N ALA A 11 6.90 1.70 12.09
CA ALA A 11 7.29 3.09 12.28
C ALA A 11 8.23 3.32 13.49
N ASP A 12 8.73 2.27 14.12
CA ASP A 12 9.56 2.41 15.34
C ASP A 12 10.92 3.07 15.07
N GLU A 13 11.44 2.95 13.86
CA GLU A 13 12.74 3.49 13.47
C GLU A 13 12.61 4.68 12.52
N LYS A 14 13.44 5.72 12.76
CA LYS A 14 13.56 6.88 11.86
C LYS A 14 14.56 6.62 10.73
N GLY A 15 14.48 7.43 9.69
CA GLY A 15 15.25 7.28 8.48
C GLY A 15 14.52 6.42 7.43
N ARG A 16 15.25 5.86 6.50
CA ARG A 16 14.74 4.92 5.51
C ARG A 16 15.00 3.49 5.98
N VAL A 17 13.94 2.77 6.32
CA VAL A 17 14.01 1.40 6.81
C VAL A 17 13.18 0.48 5.92
N ILE A 18 13.83 -0.46 5.26
CA ILE A 18 13.14 -1.52 4.51
C ILE A 18 12.81 -2.65 5.48
N VAL A 19 11.54 -2.79 5.80
CA VAL A 19 11.03 -3.71 6.84
C VAL A 19 10.72 -5.10 6.26
N MET A 20 10.11 -5.13 5.07
CA MET A 20 9.67 -6.35 4.40
C MET A 20 10.45 -6.56 3.12
N THR A 21 10.94 -7.78 2.90
CA THR A 21 11.74 -8.16 1.73
C THR A 21 11.45 -9.61 1.36
N PRO A 22 11.83 -10.07 0.16
CA PRO A 22 11.78 -11.50 -0.20
C PRO A 22 12.59 -12.43 0.72
N ARG A 23 13.45 -11.89 1.58
CA ARG A 23 14.27 -12.69 2.51
C ARG A 23 13.58 -12.96 3.84
N ASN A 24 12.67 -12.09 4.26
CA ASN A 24 12.03 -12.18 5.57
C ASN A 24 10.49 -12.22 5.51
N SER A 25 9.92 -12.28 4.31
CA SER A 25 8.49 -12.41 4.04
C SER A 25 8.25 -13.49 2.97
N GLU A 26 7.00 -13.68 2.58
CA GLU A 26 6.62 -14.57 1.46
C GLU A 26 6.69 -13.89 0.08
N PHE A 27 7.05 -12.62 0.00
CA PHE A 27 7.19 -11.91 -1.26
C PHE A 27 8.25 -12.54 -2.16
N LYS A 28 7.99 -12.55 -3.46
CA LYS A 28 8.97 -12.95 -4.48
C LYS A 28 9.79 -11.76 -4.95
N PHE A 29 9.17 -10.60 -5.09
CA PHE A 29 9.74 -9.43 -5.74
C PHE A 29 9.69 -8.17 -4.89
N MET A 30 8.58 -7.94 -4.20
CA MET A 30 8.37 -6.68 -3.48
C MET A 30 9.26 -6.58 -2.25
N SER A 31 9.82 -5.40 -2.06
CA SER A 31 10.38 -4.94 -0.79
C SER A 31 9.61 -3.69 -0.38
N ALA A 32 9.34 -3.53 0.90
CA ALA A 32 8.62 -2.36 1.38
C ALA A 32 9.11 -1.91 2.75
N GLY A 33 8.90 -0.64 3.05
CA GLY A 33 9.34 -0.03 4.29
C GLY A 33 8.81 1.38 4.48
N ARG A 34 9.48 2.11 5.34
CA ARG A 34 9.12 3.47 5.74
C ARG A 34 10.29 4.42 5.55
N ILE A 35 9.96 5.66 5.23
CA ILE A 35 10.87 6.81 5.33
C ILE A 35 10.23 7.76 6.33
N ILE A 36 10.78 7.78 7.56
CA ILE A 36 10.28 8.63 8.64
C ILE A 36 11.38 9.61 9.00
N LEU A 37 11.14 10.88 8.70
CA LEU A 37 12.11 11.96 8.95
C LEU A 37 11.51 13.02 9.85
N ASP A 38 12.37 13.70 10.59
CA ASP A 38 12.06 14.84 11.43
C ASP A 38 13.25 15.82 11.52
N HIS A 39 13.15 16.82 12.41
CA HIS A 39 14.20 17.81 12.62
C HIS A 39 15.55 17.22 13.12
N GLN A 40 15.56 16.01 13.69
CA GLN A 40 16.80 15.32 14.13
C GLN A 40 17.43 14.51 13.00
N MET A 41 16.61 14.00 12.10
CA MET A 41 17.02 13.26 10.90
C MET A 41 16.23 13.83 9.70
N PRO A 42 16.62 15.02 9.21
CA PRO A 42 15.79 15.75 8.23
C PRO A 42 15.92 15.24 6.80
N LYS A 43 16.82 14.27 6.54
CA LYS A 43 17.20 13.92 5.18
C LYS A 43 17.63 12.46 5.05
N VAL A 44 17.29 11.87 3.91
CA VAL A 44 17.79 10.56 3.48
C VAL A 44 17.99 10.54 1.97
N THR A 45 19.01 9.81 1.51
CA THR A 45 19.25 9.53 0.09
C THR A 45 19.06 8.04 -0.17
N ALA A 46 18.35 7.69 -1.22
CA ALA A 46 18.10 6.32 -1.63
C ALA A 46 18.74 6.02 -3.00
N GLN A 47 19.42 4.89 -3.09
CA GLN A 47 19.92 4.34 -4.34
C GLN A 47 18.90 3.36 -4.91
N ASN A 48 18.58 3.50 -6.19
CA ASN A 48 17.54 2.71 -6.86
C ASN A 48 18.11 2.13 -8.18
N GLU A 49 19.07 1.21 -8.04
CA GLU A 49 19.83 0.71 -9.19
C GLU A 49 19.05 -0.25 -10.09
N GLY A 50 18.30 -1.19 -9.52
CA GLY A 50 17.66 -2.30 -10.24
C GLY A 50 16.15 -2.39 -10.11
N SER A 51 15.52 -1.47 -9.38
CA SER A 51 14.11 -1.54 -9.02
C SER A 51 13.35 -0.29 -9.46
N GLU A 52 12.07 -0.44 -9.76
CA GLU A 52 11.14 0.68 -9.68
C GLU A 52 10.70 0.85 -8.22
N THR A 53 10.31 2.05 -7.85
CA THR A 53 9.92 2.40 -6.46
C THR A 53 8.68 3.29 -6.49
N THR A 54 7.75 3.04 -5.59
CA THR A 54 6.62 3.91 -5.31
C THR A 54 6.74 4.48 -3.90
N LEU A 55 6.45 5.76 -3.76
CA LEU A 55 6.37 6.48 -2.49
C LEU A 55 4.95 7.00 -2.31
N LEU A 56 4.44 6.96 -1.08
CA LEU A 56 3.17 7.58 -0.70
C LEU A 56 3.32 8.22 0.67
N CYS A 57 3.05 9.51 0.75
CA CYS A 57 3.10 10.26 2.00
C CYS A 57 1.85 9.96 2.85
N LEU A 58 2.03 9.36 4.02
CA LEU A 58 0.94 9.09 4.97
C LEU A 58 0.69 10.29 5.87
N HIS A 59 1.75 10.89 6.40
CA HIS A 59 1.66 12.00 7.34
C HIS A 59 2.76 13.03 7.13
N GLY A 60 2.47 14.26 7.55
CA GLY A 60 3.42 15.35 7.50
C GLY A 60 3.63 15.91 6.10
N LYS A 61 4.82 16.48 5.88
CA LYS A 61 5.25 17.07 4.60
C LYS A 61 6.74 16.88 4.40
N GLY A 62 7.12 16.66 3.15
CA GLY A 62 8.52 16.59 2.75
C GLY A 62 8.68 16.91 1.29
N SER A 63 9.90 16.96 0.80
CA SER A 63 10.20 17.06 -0.62
C SER A 63 11.03 15.88 -1.09
N VAL A 64 10.78 15.46 -2.34
CA VAL A 64 11.57 14.43 -3.02
C VAL A 64 12.30 15.06 -4.18
N SER A 65 13.63 14.98 -4.15
CA SER A 65 14.49 15.46 -5.24
C SER A 65 14.98 14.29 -6.08
N ILE A 66 14.78 14.37 -7.40
CA ILE A 66 15.14 13.34 -8.35
C ILE A 66 15.44 13.94 -9.72
N GLY A 67 16.52 13.54 -10.38
CA GLY A 67 16.86 13.96 -11.72
C GLY A 67 16.99 15.49 -11.89
N GLY A 68 17.34 16.23 -10.82
CA GLY A 68 17.44 17.69 -10.82
C GLY A 68 16.11 18.42 -10.60
N SER A 69 15.00 17.71 -10.44
CA SER A 69 13.68 18.25 -10.07
C SER A 69 13.38 18.00 -8.61
N SER A 70 12.52 18.82 -7.99
CA SER A 70 12.05 18.64 -6.62
C SER A 70 10.52 18.69 -6.58
N TYR A 71 9.92 17.80 -5.81
CA TYR A 71 8.47 17.63 -5.69
C TYR A 71 8.09 17.66 -4.21
N GLU A 72 7.18 18.57 -3.86
CA GLU A 72 6.61 18.64 -2.52
C GLU A 72 5.58 17.52 -2.33
N LEU A 73 5.74 16.72 -1.28
CA LEU A 73 4.80 15.69 -0.88
C LEU A 73 4.07 16.11 0.39
N SER A 74 2.76 16.10 0.30
CA SER A 74 1.80 16.23 1.41
C SER A 74 1.03 14.92 1.55
N ARG A 75 0.15 14.87 2.55
CA ARG A 75 -0.65 13.67 2.82
C ARG A 75 -1.32 13.10 1.56
N PHE A 76 -1.09 11.83 1.31
CA PHE A 76 -1.55 11.01 0.19
C PHE A 76 -0.99 11.39 -1.18
N ASP A 77 -0.12 12.39 -1.28
CA ASP A 77 0.65 12.57 -2.51
C ASP A 77 1.53 11.34 -2.74
N GLY A 78 1.66 10.97 -4.01
CA GLY A 78 2.44 9.80 -4.42
C GLY A 78 3.50 10.12 -5.45
N MET A 79 4.49 9.24 -5.54
CA MET A 79 5.54 9.35 -6.52
C MET A 79 5.95 7.98 -7.05
N TYR A 80 6.08 7.88 -8.37
CA TYR A 80 6.69 6.74 -9.04
C TYR A 80 8.10 7.12 -9.48
N ILE A 81 9.06 6.30 -9.10
CA ILE A 81 10.48 6.46 -9.36
C ILE A 81 10.96 5.27 -10.19
N PRO A 82 11.40 5.47 -11.43
CA PRO A 82 11.85 4.39 -12.29
C PRO A 82 13.19 3.82 -11.85
N LYS A 83 13.46 2.60 -12.29
CA LYS A 83 14.75 1.93 -12.18
C LYS A 83 15.90 2.83 -12.61
N GLY A 84 16.98 2.81 -11.85
CA GLY A 84 18.23 3.51 -12.13
C GLY A 84 18.27 4.98 -11.68
N MET A 85 17.20 5.51 -11.08
CA MET A 85 17.17 6.88 -10.58
C MET A 85 17.25 6.93 -9.06
N ASN A 86 18.32 7.53 -8.55
CA ASN A 86 18.45 7.82 -7.14
C ASN A 86 17.58 9.02 -6.75
N PHE A 87 17.12 9.04 -5.51
CA PHE A 87 16.31 10.12 -4.99
C PHE A 87 16.72 10.50 -3.57
N GLU A 88 16.33 11.70 -3.19
CA GLU A 88 16.55 12.25 -1.87
C GLU A 88 15.23 12.72 -1.29
N VAL A 89 14.98 12.41 -0.01
CA VAL A 89 13.82 12.91 0.73
C VAL A 89 14.30 13.85 1.82
N VAL A 90 13.65 15.01 1.93
CA VAL A 90 13.97 16.03 2.94
C VAL A 90 12.68 16.52 3.60
N THR A 91 12.74 16.87 4.88
CA THR A 91 11.68 17.57 5.60
C THR A 91 12.24 18.64 6.55
N ASP A 92 11.48 19.70 6.74
CA ASP A 92 11.80 20.74 7.74
C ASP A 92 11.18 20.42 9.11
N GLN A 93 10.16 19.58 9.16
CA GLN A 93 9.43 19.28 10.39
C GLN A 93 9.28 17.78 10.63
N PHE A 94 8.43 17.14 9.86
CA PHE A 94 8.11 15.72 9.95
C PHE A 94 7.52 15.22 8.65
N VAL A 95 7.93 14.05 8.21
CA VAL A 95 7.29 13.32 7.13
C VAL A 95 7.35 11.81 7.41
N ASP A 96 6.28 11.13 7.06
CA ASP A 96 6.14 9.69 7.11
C ASP A 96 5.64 9.18 5.76
N ILE A 97 6.50 8.46 5.05
CA ILE A 97 6.25 7.94 3.72
C ILE A 97 6.35 6.43 3.74
N ILE A 98 5.39 5.74 3.15
CA ILE A 98 5.55 4.34 2.78
C ILE A 98 6.30 4.23 1.46
N GLU A 99 7.23 3.29 1.41
CA GLU A 99 7.99 2.93 0.23
C GLU A 99 7.71 1.48 -0.15
N ALA A 100 7.43 1.22 -1.43
CA ALA A 100 7.46 -0.12 -2.00
C ALA A 100 8.34 -0.13 -3.25
N SER A 101 9.14 -1.17 -3.42
CA SER A 101 10.05 -1.34 -4.55
C SER A 101 10.05 -2.77 -5.06
N CYS A 102 10.30 -2.96 -6.34
CA CYS A 102 10.49 -4.28 -6.93
C CYS A 102 11.46 -4.23 -8.12
N PRO A 103 12.21 -5.30 -8.38
CA PRO A 103 13.05 -5.41 -9.57
C PRO A 103 12.22 -5.35 -10.85
N THR A 104 12.74 -4.66 -11.85
CA THR A 104 12.16 -4.60 -13.20
C THR A 104 13.23 -4.45 -14.26
N GLU A 105 12.96 -4.94 -15.49
CA GLU A 105 13.81 -4.67 -16.65
C GLU A 105 13.36 -3.41 -17.42
N LYS A 106 12.19 -2.88 -17.12
CA LYS A 106 11.61 -1.73 -17.79
C LYS A 106 12.00 -0.40 -17.12
N VAL A 107 11.95 0.66 -17.91
CA VAL A 107 12.16 2.03 -17.44
C VAL A 107 11.00 2.89 -17.94
N HIS A 108 10.33 3.55 -17.03
CA HIS A 108 9.22 4.46 -17.28
C HIS A 108 9.59 5.87 -16.81
N PRO A 109 8.83 6.91 -17.17
CA PRO A 109 9.06 8.26 -16.65
C PRO A 109 8.85 8.36 -15.14
N VAL A 110 9.48 9.35 -14.51
CA VAL A 110 9.12 9.78 -13.15
C VAL A 110 7.71 10.37 -13.19
N HIS A 111 6.86 9.95 -12.26
CA HIS A 111 5.53 10.53 -12.08
C HIS A 111 5.34 11.02 -10.65
N TYR A 112 4.85 12.24 -10.51
CA TYR A 112 4.33 12.81 -9.29
C TYR A 112 2.80 12.90 -9.39
N VAL A 113 2.12 12.48 -8.36
CA VAL A 113 0.66 12.51 -8.25
C VAL A 113 0.27 13.34 -7.04
N ASN A 114 -0.41 14.44 -7.27
CA ASN A 114 -0.97 15.26 -6.20
C ASN A 114 -2.37 14.78 -5.84
N PHE A 115 -2.55 14.34 -4.60
CA PHE A 115 -3.82 13.77 -4.16
C PHE A 115 -5.01 14.71 -4.34
N GLU A 116 -4.88 15.95 -3.89
CA GLU A 116 -5.98 16.93 -3.91
C GLU A 116 -6.41 17.33 -5.33
N LYS A 117 -5.45 17.38 -6.27
CA LYS A 117 -5.71 17.82 -7.64
C LYS A 117 -6.05 16.70 -8.60
N ASP A 118 -5.35 15.56 -8.46
CA ASP A 118 -5.36 14.52 -9.49
C ASP A 118 -6.27 13.36 -9.12
N VAL A 119 -6.46 13.09 -7.82
CA VAL A 119 -7.11 11.86 -7.33
C VAL A 119 -8.44 12.12 -6.64
N LYS A 120 -8.51 13.03 -5.70
CA LYS A 120 -9.60 13.16 -4.72
C LYS A 120 -10.99 13.26 -5.33
N GLU A 121 -11.14 14.08 -6.35
CA GLU A 121 -12.43 14.31 -7.06
C GLU A 121 -12.51 13.54 -8.39
N ASN A 122 -11.53 12.70 -8.70
CA ASN A 122 -11.49 11.93 -9.92
C ASN A 122 -12.21 10.59 -9.72
N ALA A 123 -13.36 10.42 -10.36
CA ALA A 123 -14.21 9.23 -10.23
C ALA A 123 -13.56 7.92 -10.73
N ASP A 124 -12.51 8.01 -11.55
CA ASP A 124 -11.75 6.83 -11.98
C ASP A 124 -10.68 6.43 -10.96
N LEU A 125 -10.26 7.35 -10.09
CA LEU A 125 -9.20 7.14 -9.10
C LEU A 125 -9.73 7.10 -7.66
N THR A 126 -10.83 7.78 -7.36
CA THR A 126 -11.52 7.71 -6.06
C THR A 126 -12.82 6.96 -6.21
N LEU A 127 -12.91 5.81 -5.57
CA LEU A 127 -14.04 4.91 -5.65
C LEU A 127 -14.74 4.84 -4.29
N HIS A 128 -16.04 5.11 -4.30
CA HIS A 128 -16.93 4.94 -3.13
C HIS A 128 -17.63 3.60 -3.23
N VAL A 129 -17.28 2.64 -2.41
CA VAL A 129 -17.65 1.24 -2.61
C VAL A 129 -18.40 0.66 -1.44
N GLY A 130 -19.46 -0.10 -1.76
CA GLY A 130 -20.22 -0.88 -0.81
C GLY A 130 -21.32 -0.09 -0.12
N ALA A 131 -21.80 -0.61 0.99
CA ALA A 131 -22.80 -0.06 1.89
C ALA A 131 -22.46 -0.51 3.31
N GLU A 132 -23.17 -0.02 4.31
CA GLU A 132 -23.00 -0.56 5.67
C GLU A 132 -23.35 -2.06 5.71
N PRO A 133 -22.50 -2.91 6.34
CA PRO A 133 -21.30 -2.59 7.13
C PRO A 133 -19.97 -2.77 6.38
N TYR A 134 -19.88 -2.50 5.08
CA TYR A 134 -18.65 -2.66 4.29
C TYR A 134 -18.36 -1.47 3.34
N TYR A 135 -18.85 -0.29 3.69
CA TYR A 135 -18.56 0.94 2.96
C TYR A 135 -17.11 1.38 3.21
N ARG A 136 -16.42 1.74 2.14
CA ARG A 136 -15.07 2.31 2.14
C ARG A 136 -14.83 3.19 0.92
N ASP A 137 -13.88 4.10 1.09
CA ASP A 137 -13.32 4.88 -0.01
C ASP A 137 -11.98 4.27 -0.41
N ILE A 138 -11.77 4.07 -1.70
CA ILE A 138 -10.50 3.58 -2.26
C ILE A 138 -9.93 4.69 -3.12
N HIS A 139 -8.71 5.15 -2.78
CA HIS A 139 -7.99 6.14 -3.55
C HIS A 139 -6.80 5.48 -4.25
N LYS A 140 -6.83 5.43 -5.57
CA LYS A 140 -5.75 4.92 -6.41
C LYS A 140 -4.76 6.04 -6.67
N ILE A 141 -3.61 5.99 -6.03
CA ILE A 141 -2.60 7.05 -6.14
C ILE A 141 -1.65 6.75 -7.32
N ILE A 142 -0.95 5.66 -7.25
CA ILE A 142 -0.11 5.13 -8.32
C ILE A 142 -0.80 3.89 -8.87
N ALA A 143 -1.50 4.02 -9.98
CA ALA A 143 -2.28 2.95 -10.57
C ALA A 143 -2.27 3.05 -12.11
N GLU A 144 -3.42 2.90 -12.75
CA GLU A 144 -3.57 2.99 -14.20
C GLU A 144 -3.29 4.41 -14.73
N ASN A 145 -3.31 5.41 -13.86
CA ASN A 145 -2.98 6.81 -14.15
C ASN A 145 -1.46 7.08 -14.30
N VAL A 146 -0.63 6.13 -13.93
CA VAL A 146 0.83 6.25 -13.93
C VAL A 146 1.46 5.13 -14.73
N GLU A 147 2.34 5.45 -15.65
CA GLU A 147 3.15 4.44 -16.33
C GLU A 147 4.13 3.79 -15.36
N GLY A 148 4.22 2.47 -15.38
CA GLY A 148 5.13 1.69 -14.53
C GLY A 148 5.07 0.22 -14.89
N SER A 149 5.98 -0.60 -14.37
CA SER A 149 6.08 -2.02 -14.76
C SER A 149 5.22 -2.95 -13.91
N ARG A 150 5.30 -2.84 -12.59
CA ARG A 150 4.71 -3.83 -11.66
C ARG A 150 3.91 -3.21 -10.53
N LEU A 151 4.36 -2.04 -10.02
CA LEU A 151 3.84 -1.48 -8.78
C LEU A 151 2.58 -0.65 -8.99
N LEU A 152 1.63 -0.85 -8.07
CA LEU A 152 0.51 0.05 -7.81
C LEU A 152 0.47 0.34 -6.31
N MET A 153 -0.03 1.52 -5.95
CA MET A 153 -0.15 1.94 -4.56
C MET A 153 -1.31 2.90 -4.36
N GLY A 154 -2.01 2.75 -3.25
CA GLY A 154 -3.07 3.65 -2.86
C GLY A 154 -3.51 3.43 -1.43
N VAL A 155 -4.62 4.02 -1.05
CA VAL A 155 -5.18 3.93 0.30
C VAL A 155 -6.64 3.51 0.28
N THR A 156 -7.01 2.75 1.30
CA THR A 156 -8.41 2.42 1.60
C THR A 156 -8.78 3.04 2.93
N MET A 157 -9.84 3.84 2.92
CA MET A 157 -10.37 4.51 4.10
C MET A 157 -11.71 3.90 4.46
N SER A 158 -11.84 3.35 5.66
CA SER A 158 -13.08 2.70 6.12
C SER A 158 -13.88 3.60 7.05
N LYS A 159 -15.19 3.32 7.13
CA LYS A 159 -15.99 3.82 8.26
C LYS A 159 -15.77 2.96 9.51
N PRO A 160 -15.98 3.52 10.71
CA PRO A 160 -15.86 2.77 11.96
C PRO A 160 -16.71 1.49 11.98
N GLY A 161 -16.09 0.38 12.38
CA GLY A 161 -16.76 -0.92 12.47
C GLY A 161 -17.01 -1.66 11.17
N ASN A 162 -16.59 -1.10 10.03
CA ASN A 162 -16.86 -1.69 8.73
C ASN A 162 -15.83 -2.75 8.33
N TRP A 163 -16.29 -3.64 7.46
CA TRP A 163 -15.42 -4.54 6.69
C TRP A 163 -14.78 -3.79 5.52
N THR A 164 -13.57 -4.17 5.18
CA THR A 164 -12.88 -3.75 3.95
C THR A 164 -12.29 -4.95 3.23
N SER A 165 -11.73 -4.74 2.03
CA SER A 165 -11.38 -5.84 1.12
C SER A 165 -12.56 -6.81 0.93
N TRP A 166 -13.76 -6.23 0.87
CA TRP A 166 -15.03 -6.94 0.76
C TRP A 166 -15.68 -6.71 -0.62
N PRO A 167 -16.28 -7.73 -1.28
CA PRO A 167 -16.32 -9.13 -0.87
C PRO A 167 -14.94 -9.77 -0.78
N PRO A 168 -14.80 -10.88 -0.06
CA PRO A 168 -13.54 -11.62 0.00
C PRO A 168 -13.07 -11.98 -1.41
N HIS A 169 -11.83 -11.62 -1.75
CA HIS A 169 -11.26 -11.83 -3.07
C HIS A 169 -9.77 -12.19 -2.95
N GLU A 170 -9.22 -12.72 -4.02
CA GLU A 170 -7.81 -13.05 -4.12
C GLU A 170 -7.26 -12.70 -5.51
N HIS A 171 -5.97 -12.49 -5.61
CA HIS A 171 -5.24 -12.23 -6.85
C HIS A 171 -3.83 -12.84 -6.85
N ALA A 172 -3.60 -13.79 -5.99
CA ALA A 172 -2.29 -14.36 -5.69
C ALA A 172 -1.58 -15.06 -6.87
N ALA A 173 -2.32 -15.44 -7.91
CA ALA A 173 -1.72 -16.00 -9.13
C ALA A 173 -1.03 -14.93 -10.00
N THR A 174 -1.33 -13.64 -9.78
CA THR A 174 -0.89 -12.53 -10.65
C THR A 174 -0.13 -11.45 -9.91
N ARG A 175 -0.41 -11.26 -8.63
CA ARG A 175 0.14 -10.15 -7.82
C ARG A 175 0.40 -10.59 -6.39
N GLU A 176 1.41 -10.02 -5.78
CA GLU A 176 1.61 -10.00 -4.34
C GLU A 176 1.20 -8.63 -3.80
N GLU A 177 0.70 -8.57 -2.57
CA GLU A 177 0.13 -7.38 -1.97
C GLU A 177 0.63 -7.15 -0.55
N LEU A 178 0.71 -5.88 -0.19
CA LEU A 178 0.99 -5.37 1.15
C LEU A 178 -0.19 -4.55 1.64
N TYR A 179 -0.61 -4.75 2.90
CA TYR A 179 -1.39 -3.77 3.66
C TYR A 179 -0.54 -3.20 4.79
N LEU A 180 -0.44 -1.88 4.84
CA LEU A 180 0.13 -1.16 5.97
C LEU A 180 -0.97 -0.32 6.61
N PHE A 181 -1.28 -0.61 7.88
CA PHE A 181 -2.37 0.00 8.62
C PHE A 181 -1.96 1.34 9.22
N PHE A 182 -2.82 2.36 9.07
CA PHE A 182 -2.58 3.71 9.57
C PHE A 182 -3.89 4.38 10.02
N ASP A 183 -3.79 5.42 10.85
CA ASP A 183 -4.94 6.15 11.41
C ASP A 183 -5.95 5.23 12.10
N ILE A 184 -5.44 4.29 12.88
CA ILE A 184 -6.23 3.46 13.80
C ILE A 184 -5.97 3.97 15.23
N PRO A 185 -6.76 4.95 15.73
CA PRO A 185 -6.49 5.54 17.04
C PRO A 185 -6.73 4.52 18.16
N LYS A 186 -5.83 4.48 19.13
CA LYS A 186 -5.97 3.62 20.33
C LYS A 186 -7.26 3.94 21.09
N PRO A 187 -7.97 2.95 21.66
CA PRO A 187 -7.64 1.52 21.72
C PRO A 187 -8.19 0.70 20.54
N GLY A 188 -8.53 1.33 19.41
CA GLY A 188 -9.03 0.66 18.21
C GLY A 188 -8.01 -0.33 17.62
N PHE A 189 -8.53 -1.32 16.93
CA PHE A 189 -7.80 -2.32 16.19
C PHE A 189 -8.66 -2.86 15.06
N GLY A 190 -8.05 -3.56 14.12
CA GLY A 190 -8.75 -4.37 13.14
C GLY A 190 -8.44 -5.85 13.29
N THR A 191 -9.09 -6.69 12.51
CA THR A 191 -8.72 -8.09 12.31
C THR A 191 -8.49 -8.34 10.84
N GLN A 192 -7.32 -8.81 10.48
CA GLN A 192 -6.98 -9.25 9.13
C GLN A 192 -7.10 -10.76 9.02
N PHE A 193 -7.78 -11.22 7.97
CA PHE A 193 -7.88 -12.62 7.60
C PHE A 193 -7.06 -12.88 6.34
N ILE A 194 -6.48 -14.07 6.22
CA ILE A 194 -5.99 -14.63 4.96
C ILE A 194 -6.32 -16.12 4.99
N TYR A 195 -7.07 -16.59 4.00
CA TYR A 195 -7.50 -17.99 3.96
C TYR A 195 -7.77 -18.47 2.53
N SER A 196 -7.37 -19.69 2.27
CA SER A 196 -7.87 -20.46 1.12
C SER A 196 -9.12 -21.27 1.51
N ASN A 197 -9.21 -21.63 2.80
CA ASN A 197 -10.37 -22.26 3.42
C ASN A 197 -10.68 -21.57 4.74
N LEU A 198 -11.86 -20.97 4.88
CA LEU A 198 -12.27 -20.23 6.08
C LEU A 198 -12.28 -21.12 7.36
N GLY A 199 -12.51 -22.42 7.22
CA GLY A 199 -12.44 -23.34 8.36
C GLY A 199 -11.05 -23.61 8.91
N SER A 200 -10.01 -23.21 8.16
CA SER A 200 -8.59 -23.34 8.55
C SER A 200 -7.78 -22.19 7.94
N PRO A 201 -7.94 -20.96 8.46
CA PRO A 201 -7.26 -19.80 7.91
C PRO A 201 -5.75 -19.90 8.09
N GLU A 202 -5.00 -19.49 7.07
CA GLU A 202 -3.56 -19.35 7.13
C GLU A 202 -3.13 -18.23 8.07
N PHE A 203 -3.95 -17.18 8.15
CA PHE A 203 -3.72 -16.03 9.03
C PHE A 203 -5.06 -15.44 9.50
N CYS A 204 -5.16 -15.17 10.80
CA CYS A 204 -6.28 -14.45 11.40
C CYS A 204 -5.77 -13.78 12.69
N MET A 205 -5.40 -12.53 12.62
CA MET A 205 -4.77 -11.81 13.74
C MET A 205 -5.30 -10.37 13.85
N PRO A 206 -5.32 -9.82 15.08
CA PRO A 206 -5.53 -8.40 15.26
C PRO A 206 -4.37 -7.61 14.64
N VAL A 207 -4.72 -6.48 14.02
CA VAL A 207 -3.79 -5.49 13.45
C VAL A 207 -4.06 -4.12 14.06
N ASN A 208 -3.00 -3.35 14.26
CA ASN A 208 -3.03 -2.04 14.90
C ASN A 208 -2.38 -0.99 13.99
N GLU A 209 -2.37 0.23 14.48
CA GLU A 209 -1.60 1.33 13.91
C GLU A 209 -0.16 0.91 13.63
N ASN A 210 0.35 1.19 12.43
CA ASN A 210 1.70 0.88 11.95
C ASN A 210 2.05 -0.61 11.82
N ASP A 211 1.07 -1.51 11.91
CA ASP A 211 1.30 -2.90 11.52
C ASP A 211 1.22 -3.05 9.99
N ALA A 212 1.92 -4.04 9.46
CA ALA A 212 1.83 -4.39 8.05
C ALA A 212 1.62 -5.89 7.87
N VAL A 213 0.82 -6.26 6.86
CA VAL A 213 0.54 -7.66 6.50
C VAL A 213 0.90 -7.89 5.04
N THR A 214 1.68 -8.95 4.79
CA THR A 214 2.03 -9.40 3.43
C THR A 214 1.03 -10.45 2.95
N ILE A 215 0.51 -10.29 1.73
CA ILE A 215 -0.55 -11.11 1.16
C ILE A 215 -0.05 -11.65 -0.18
N VAL A 216 0.25 -12.94 -0.22
CA VAL A 216 0.74 -13.63 -1.43
C VAL A 216 -0.19 -14.71 -1.94
N LYS A 217 -1.30 -14.96 -1.23
CA LYS A 217 -2.34 -15.93 -1.59
C LYS A 217 -3.58 -15.75 -0.73
N GLY A 218 -4.68 -16.28 -1.21
CA GLY A 218 -5.93 -16.46 -0.46
C GLY A 218 -6.81 -15.22 -0.36
N TYR A 219 -8.04 -15.45 0.03
CA TYR A 219 -9.02 -14.41 0.33
C TYR A 219 -8.58 -13.64 1.57
N HIS A 220 -8.63 -12.30 1.51
CA HIS A 220 -7.99 -11.48 2.53
C HIS A 220 -8.85 -10.29 3.02
N PRO A 221 -10.11 -10.52 3.41
CA PRO A 221 -10.92 -9.48 4.00
C PRO A 221 -10.37 -9.04 5.35
N ASN A 222 -10.73 -7.82 5.76
CA ASN A 222 -10.45 -7.36 7.11
C ASN A 222 -11.65 -6.57 7.68
N VAL A 223 -11.67 -6.38 9.00
CA VAL A 223 -12.76 -5.72 9.70
C VAL A 223 -12.24 -4.86 10.83
N ALA A 224 -12.84 -3.68 10.99
CA ALA A 224 -12.56 -2.76 12.08
C ALA A 224 -13.26 -3.18 13.38
N SER A 225 -12.66 -2.88 14.52
CA SER A 225 -13.35 -2.92 15.79
C SER A 225 -14.48 -1.89 15.84
N PRO A 226 -15.63 -2.17 16.51
CA PRO A 226 -16.73 -1.22 16.60
C PRO A 226 -16.29 0.15 17.11
N GLY A 227 -16.70 1.22 16.43
CA GLY A 227 -16.38 2.60 16.77
C GLY A 227 -15.03 3.11 16.25
N TYR A 228 -14.21 2.26 15.62
CA TYR A 228 -12.89 2.62 15.08
C TYR A 228 -12.79 2.26 13.59
N PRO A 229 -12.03 3.02 12.79
CA PRO A 229 -11.75 2.65 11.40
C PRO A 229 -10.67 1.57 11.30
N ILE A 230 -10.58 0.94 10.13
CA ILE A 230 -9.42 0.17 9.69
C ILE A 230 -8.96 0.73 8.34
N ASN A 231 -8.05 1.68 8.39
CA ASN A 231 -7.47 2.29 7.20
C ASN A 231 -6.14 1.63 6.86
N PHE A 232 -5.85 1.48 5.60
CA PHE A 232 -4.56 0.94 5.18
C PHE A 232 -4.11 1.50 3.83
N CYS A 233 -2.80 1.67 3.72
CA CYS A 233 -2.14 1.77 2.44
C CYS A 233 -1.96 0.37 1.87
N TRP A 234 -2.35 0.18 0.62
CA TRP A 234 -2.08 -1.04 -0.12
C TRP A 234 -1.00 -0.78 -1.17
N ALA A 235 -0.10 -1.75 -1.33
CA ALA A 235 0.82 -1.81 -2.44
C ALA A 235 0.70 -3.17 -3.13
N LEU A 236 0.51 -3.17 -4.44
CA LEU A 236 0.44 -4.35 -5.27
C LEU A 236 1.68 -4.42 -6.15
N CYS A 237 2.26 -5.62 -6.28
CA CYS A 237 3.33 -5.89 -7.20
C CYS A 237 2.94 -7.02 -8.15
N SER A 238 2.86 -6.75 -9.45
CA SER A 238 2.64 -7.78 -10.46
C SER A 238 3.80 -8.77 -10.47
N LEU A 239 3.49 -10.04 -10.65
CA LEU A 239 4.52 -11.09 -10.80
C LEU A 239 5.25 -11.06 -12.14
N GLU A 240 4.74 -10.28 -13.10
CA GLU A 240 5.31 -10.10 -14.44
C GLU A 240 5.33 -8.62 -14.81
N ASP A 241 6.37 -8.17 -15.54
CA ASP A 241 6.47 -6.80 -16.03
C ASP A 241 5.33 -6.45 -16.99
N ASP A 242 4.80 -5.24 -16.89
CA ASP A 242 3.77 -4.63 -17.74
C ASP A 242 2.46 -5.43 -17.80
N THR A 243 2.21 -6.30 -16.82
CA THR A 243 1.00 -7.08 -16.71
C THR A 243 0.29 -6.81 -15.37
N TRP A 244 -1.01 -7.02 -15.33
CA TRP A 244 -1.79 -6.95 -14.10
C TRP A 244 -1.64 -5.66 -13.29
N ARG A 245 -1.26 -4.55 -13.93
CA ARG A 245 -1.24 -3.21 -13.31
C ARG A 245 -2.64 -2.60 -13.27
N THR A 246 -3.52 -3.28 -12.56
CA THR A 246 -4.90 -2.87 -12.30
C THR A 246 -5.36 -3.40 -10.95
N LEU A 247 -6.30 -2.72 -10.31
CA LEU A 247 -6.99 -3.27 -9.14
C LEU A 247 -8.00 -4.35 -9.54
N GLY A 248 -8.48 -4.35 -10.78
CA GLY A 248 -9.37 -5.35 -11.33
C GLY A 248 -8.73 -6.73 -11.48
N GLY A 249 -9.45 -7.67 -12.09
CA GLY A 249 -8.95 -9.02 -12.34
C GLY A 249 -8.74 -9.83 -11.06
N VAL A 250 -9.61 -9.68 -10.07
CA VAL A 250 -9.61 -10.45 -8.83
C VAL A 250 -10.59 -11.63 -8.91
N ASN A 251 -10.28 -12.71 -8.20
CA ASN A 251 -11.18 -13.84 -8.02
C ASN A 251 -11.98 -13.64 -6.73
N VAL A 252 -13.27 -13.36 -6.86
CA VAL A 252 -14.18 -13.24 -5.71
C VAL A 252 -14.49 -14.63 -5.16
N GLN A 253 -14.55 -14.75 -3.84
CA GLN A 253 -14.90 -16.01 -3.18
C GLN A 253 -16.29 -16.49 -3.64
N PRO A 254 -16.46 -17.76 -4.01
CA PRO A 254 -17.74 -18.34 -4.38
C PRO A 254 -18.84 -18.06 -3.36
N GLY A 255 -20.00 -17.57 -3.85
CA GLY A 255 -21.13 -17.15 -3.04
C GLY A 255 -21.22 -15.65 -2.76
N PHE A 256 -20.19 -14.87 -3.11
CA PHE A 256 -20.15 -13.41 -2.95
C PHE A 256 -20.12 -12.64 -4.28
N GLU A 257 -20.26 -13.31 -5.41
CA GLU A 257 -20.08 -12.74 -6.76
C GLU A 257 -21.05 -11.60 -7.09
N ALA A 258 -22.22 -11.60 -6.44
CA ALA A 258 -23.22 -10.56 -6.64
C ALA A 258 -22.92 -9.24 -5.90
N MET A 259 -21.92 -9.26 -5.00
CA MET A 259 -21.55 -8.06 -4.24
C MET A 259 -20.56 -7.19 -5.03
N PRO A 260 -20.71 -5.86 -5.02
CA PRO A 260 -19.80 -4.98 -5.73
C PRO A 260 -18.42 -4.94 -5.06
N THR A 261 -17.38 -5.27 -5.82
CA THR A 261 -15.99 -5.15 -5.36
C THR A 261 -15.50 -3.70 -5.37
N GLY A 262 -16.04 -2.87 -6.27
CA GLY A 262 -15.48 -1.59 -6.63
C GLY A 262 -14.19 -1.69 -7.47
N LEU A 263 -13.70 -2.88 -7.71
CA LEU A 263 -12.48 -3.16 -8.47
C LEU A 263 -12.89 -3.52 -9.90
N ARG A 264 -12.73 -2.61 -10.85
CA ARG A 264 -13.02 -2.81 -12.29
C ARG A 264 -11.76 -2.65 -13.10
#